data_40bcd5cd0591461bcde93a303e4148b0
#
_entry.id   40bcd5cd0591461bcde93a303e4148b0
#
_cell.length_a   1.000
_cell.length_b   1.000
_cell.length_c   1.000
_cell.angle_alpha   90.00
_cell.angle_beta   90.00
_cell.angle_gamma   90.00
#
_symmetry.space_group_name_H-M   'P 1'
#
loop_
_entity.id
_entity.type
_entity.pdbx_description
1 polymer ?
#
loop_
_entity_poly.entity_id
_entity_poly.type
_entity_poly.pdbx_seq_one_letter_code
_entity_poly.pdbx_strand_id
1 'polypeptide(L)'
;MRPGALWLHAVSLGETRAAEPLIQALRQVCPDLRLLLTHGTATGREAGTALLREGDALRWLPLDTPGATRRFLRRHRPALGVLMETEVWPALLHAARQSGVPVVLANARLSEKSLRQSLRFDALLRPAARAFTAVLAQTADDAARLRRAGAP
;
A
#
# COMPACT_ATOMS: atom_id res chain seq x y z
N MET A 1 0.75 25.12 -0.87
CA MET A 1 0.30 23.90 -0.16
C MET A 1 1.47 22.92 -0.17
N ARG A 2 2.01 22.53 1.00
CA ARG A 2 3.10 21.55 1.02
C ARG A 2 2.53 20.23 0.49
N PRO A 3 3.20 19.56 -0.48
CA PRO A 3 2.73 18.27 -0.95
C PRO A 3 2.64 17.30 0.23
N GLY A 4 1.60 16.48 0.26
CA GLY A 4 1.45 15.44 1.27
C GLY A 4 2.60 14.44 1.21
N ALA A 5 2.82 13.71 2.30
CA ALA A 5 3.83 12.66 2.31
C ALA A 5 3.45 11.50 1.35
N LEU A 6 4.45 10.80 0.85
CA LEU A 6 4.25 9.48 0.27
C LEU A 6 3.96 8.51 1.43
N TRP A 7 2.79 7.91 1.42
CA TRP A 7 2.46 6.85 2.34
C TRP A 7 2.83 5.48 1.74
N LEU A 8 3.66 4.72 2.46
CA LEU A 8 4.05 3.37 2.07
C LEU A 8 3.70 2.40 3.19
N HIS A 9 2.94 1.37 2.86
CA HIS A 9 2.56 0.31 3.78
C HIS A 9 3.31 -0.98 3.44
N ALA A 10 4.11 -1.44 4.41
CA ALA A 10 4.80 -2.73 4.37
C ALA A 10 4.49 -3.48 5.67
N VAL A 11 3.72 -4.57 5.59
CA VAL A 11 3.20 -5.28 6.77
C VAL A 11 4.32 -5.93 7.56
N SER A 12 5.21 -6.66 6.89
CA SER A 12 6.20 -7.55 7.47
C SER A 12 7.64 -7.06 7.27
N LEU A 13 8.57 -7.74 7.91
CA LEU A 13 10.01 -7.54 7.70
C LEU A 13 10.40 -7.73 6.23
N GLY A 14 9.88 -8.78 5.58
CA GLY A 14 10.17 -9.09 4.18
C GLY A 14 9.68 -8.00 3.23
N GLU A 15 8.46 -7.51 3.43
CA GLU A 15 7.91 -6.40 2.64
C GLU A 15 8.66 -5.10 2.88
N THR A 16 9.08 -4.82 4.12
CA THR A 16 9.88 -3.63 4.44
C THR A 16 11.23 -3.66 3.73
N ARG A 17 11.89 -4.81 3.72
CA ARG A 17 13.14 -4.99 2.97
C ARG A 17 12.94 -4.85 1.46
N ALA A 18 11.83 -5.37 0.93
CA ALA A 18 11.48 -5.22 -0.49
C ALA A 18 11.17 -3.76 -0.86
N ALA A 19 10.64 -2.98 0.07
CA ALA A 19 10.32 -1.57 -0.13
C ALA A 19 11.56 -0.65 -0.12
N GLU A 20 12.66 -1.05 0.51
CA GLU A 20 13.85 -0.22 0.67
C GLU A 20 14.43 0.29 -0.66
N PRO A 21 14.66 -0.54 -1.70
CA PRO A 21 15.14 -0.07 -3.00
C PRO A 21 14.19 0.94 -3.65
N LEU A 22 12.89 0.73 -3.52
CA LEU A 22 11.88 1.66 -4.03
C LEU A 22 11.97 3.02 -3.33
N ILE A 23 12.09 3.03 -2.01
CA ILE A 23 12.23 4.25 -1.21
C ILE A 23 13.51 5.01 -1.62
N GLN A 24 14.62 4.29 -1.77
CA GLN A 24 15.89 4.87 -2.19
C GLN A 24 15.81 5.51 -3.59
N ALA A 25 15.21 4.78 -4.55
CA ALA A 25 15.02 5.29 -5.90
C ALA A 25 14.12 6.54 -5.94
N LEU A 26 13.03 6.52 -5.19
CA LEU A 26 12.12 7.67 -5.09
C LEU A 26 12.82 8.89 -4.47
N ARG A 27 13.66 8.71 -3.48
CA ARG A 27 14.43 9.80 -2.86
C ARG A 27 15.53 10.37 -3.76
N GLN A 28 16.06 9.59 -4.71
CA GLN A 28 16.97 10.09 -5.74
C GLN A 28 16.24 11.03 -6.71
N VAL A 29 15.02 10.70 -7.09
CA VAL A 29 14.21 11.52 -8.00
C VAL A 29 13.57 12.71 -7.28
N CYS A 30 13.16 12.51 -6.03
CA CYS A 30 12.52 13.53 -5.18
C CYS A 30 13.28 13.67 -3.86
N PRO A 31 14.36 14.44 -3.79
CA PRO A 31 15.19 14.55 -2.57
C PRO A 31 14.42 15.04 -1.34
N ASP A 32 13.41 15.89 -1.54
CA ASP A 32 12.55 16.44 -0.47
C ASP A 32 11.36 15.56 -0.12
N LEU A 33 11.32 14.32 -0.62
CA LEU A 33 10.24 13.38 -0.36
C LEU A 33 10.11 13.12 1.14
N ARG A 34 8.92 13.38 1.69
CA ARG A 34 8.55 12.97 3.04
C ARG A 34 7.83 11.64 2.98
N LEU A 35 8.22 10.73 3.87
CA LEU A 35 7.69 9.39 3.94
C LEU A 35 6.79 9.24 5.17
N LEU A 36 5.60 8.68 4.97
CA LEU A 36 4.76 8.12 6.02
C LEU A 36 4.82 6.60 5.88
N LEU A 37 5.51 5.92 6.80
CA LEU A 37 5.67 4.48 6.78
C LEU A 37 4.70 3.84 7.75
N THR A 38 3.96 2.83 7.32
CA THR A 38 3.06 2.05 8.17
C THR A 38 3.38 0.58 8.12
N HIS A 39 3.22 -0.09 9.25
CA HIS A 39 3.50 -1.51 9.43
C HIS A 39 2.36 -2.23 10.13
N GLY A 40 2.31 -3.56 9.98
CA GLY A 40 1.38 -4.45 10.67
C GLY A 40 2.06 -5.35 11.69
N THR A 41 3.41 -5.43 11.71
CA THR A 41 4.19 -6.28 12.62
C THR A 41 5.29 -5.50 13.34
N ALA A 42 5.68 -5.98 14.53
CA ALA A 42 6.74 -5.34 15.30
C ALA A 42 8.11 -5.41 14.58
N THR A 43 8.43 -6.54 13.96
CA THR A 43 9.69 -6.72 13.21
C THR A 43 9.76 -5.87 11.96
N GLY A 44 8.64 -5.72 11.23
CA GLY A 44 8.52 -4.81 10.09
C GLY A 44 8.71 -3.35 10.52
N ARG A 45 8.11 -2.96 11.65
CA ARG A 45 8.24 -1.63 12.22
C ARG A 45 9.68 -1.31 12.62
N GLU A 46 10.36 -2.25 13.27
CA GLU A 46 11.77 -2.10 13.66
C GLU A 46 12.67 -1.89 12.43
N ALA A 47 12.52 -2.72 11.41
CA ALA A 47 13.25 -2.56 10.16
C ALA A 47 12.94 -1.23 9.46
N GLY A 48 11.68 -0.79 9.51
CA GLY A 48 11.25 0.48 8.93
C GLY A 48 11.87 1.71 9.60
N THR A 49 12.16 1.63 10.90
CA THR A 49 12.80 2.72 11.63
C THR A 49 14.15 3.11 11.03
N ALA A 50 14.92 2.16 10.52
CA ALA A 50 16.21 2.40 9.88
C ALA A 50 16.09 3.14 8.53
N LEU A 51 14.92 3.16 7.91
CA LEU A 51 14.66 3.82 6.63
C LEU A 51 14.25 5.29 6.77
N LEU A 52 13.95 5.74 7.98
CA LEU A 52 13.42 7.08 8.24
C LEU A 52 14.53 8.14 8.15
N ARG A 53 14.13 9.31 7.66
CA ARG A 53 14.91 10.56 7.67
C ARG A 53 14.15 11.61 8.47
N GLU A 54 14.80 12.74 8.71
CA GLU A 54 14.15 13.89 9.34
C GLU A 54 12.92 14.32 8.52
N GLY A 55 11.81 14.51 9.22
CA GLY A 55 10.51 14.85 8.62
C GLY A 55 9.65 13.66 8.20
N ASP A 56 10.18 12.45 8.25
CA ASP A 56 9.40 11.23 8.03
C ASP A 56 8.60 10.83 9.28
N ALA A 57 7.59 9.98 9.09
CA ALA A 57 6.76 9.46 10.17
C ALA A 57 6.59 7.95 10.06
N LEU A 58 6.53 7.30 11.22
CA LEU A 58 6.27 5.87 11.36
C LEU A 58 4.99 5.67 12.17
N ARG A 59 4.05 4.89 11.64
CA ARG A 59 2.75 4.62 12.26
C ARG A 59 2.33 3.16 12.10
N TRP A 60 1.40 2.72 12.92
CA TRP A 60 0.67 1.49 12.67
C TRP A 60 -0.43 1.73 11.63
N LEU A 61 -0.68 0.73 10.79
CA LEU A 61 -1.85 0.77 9.92
C LEU A 61 -3.12 0.74 10.79
N PRO A 62 -4.13 1.57 10.50
CA PRO A 62 -5.40 1.48 11.22
C PRO A 62 -6.10 0.15 10.95
N LEU A 63 -7.01 -0.24 11.82
CA LEU A 63 -7.93 -1.33 11.54
C LEU A 63 -8.70 -1.04 10.24
N ASP A 64 -8.93 -2.07 9.44
CA ASP A 64 -9.64 -1.91 8.16
C ASP A 64 -11.15 -1.76 8.36
N THR A 65 -11.53 -0.68 9.02
CA THR A 65 -12.91 -0.27 9.24
C THR A 65 -13.16 1.11 8.62
N PRO A 66 -14.38 1.43 8.19
CA PRO A 66 -14.68 2.73 7.56
C PRO A 66 -14.30 3.93 8.42
N GLY A 67 -14.53 3.85 9.73
CA GLY A 67 -14.22 4.95 10.65
C GLY A 67 -12.72 5.16 10.87
N ALA A 68 -11.99 4.08 11.11
CA ALA A 68 -10.53 4.12 11.36
C ALA A 68 -9.77 4.56 10.12
N THR A 69 -10.10 4.02 8.95
CA THR A 69 -9.44 4.34 7.68
C THR A 69 -9.68 5.79 7.25
N ARG A 70 -10.91 6.28 7.37
CA ARG A 70 -11.23 7.70 7.09
C ARG A 70 -10.48 8.64 8.03
N ARG A 71 -10.39 8.29 9.32
CA ARG A 71 -9.64 9.10 10.30
C ARG A 71 -8.17 9.16 9.96
N PHE A 72 -7.57 8.02 9.60
CA PHE A 72 -6.18 7.93 9.17
C PHE A 72 -5.89 8.85 7.97
N LEU A 73 -6.69 8.73 6.91
CA LEU A 73 -6.50 9.53 5.69
C LEU A 73 -6.71 11.03 5.95
N ARG A 74 -7.71 11.40 6.76
CA ARG A 74 -7.93 12.82 7.12
C ARG A 74 -6.78 13.39 7.93
N ARG A 75 -6.20 12.59 8.84
CA ARG A 75 -5.09 13.03 9.70
C ARG A 75 -3.80 13.20 8.93
N HIS A 76 -3.48 12.26 8.07
CA HIS A 76 -2.18 12.21 7.40
C HIS A 76 -2.18 12.87 6.02
N ARG A 77 -3.31 12.90 5.34
CA ARG A 77 -3.48 13.50 3.99
C ARG A 77 -2.34 13.15 3.03
N PRO A 78 -2.05 11.86 2.81
CA PRO A 78 -0.98 11.47 1.92
C PRO A 78 -1.27 11.91 0.48
N ALA A 79 -0.25 12.26 -0.26
CA ALA A 79 -0.37 12.60 -1.68
C ALA A 79 -0.55 11.36 -2.55
N LEU A 80 0.06 10.25 -2.13
CA LEU A 80 0.03 8.94 -2.81
C LEU A 80 0.21 7.85 -1.76
N GLY A 81 -0.55 6.77 -1.88
CA GLY A 81 -0.38 5.55 -1.10
C GLY A 81 0.27 4.45 -1.94
N VAL A 82 1.18 3.71 -1.33
CA VAL A 82 1.80 2.51 -1.92
C VAL A 82 1.62 1.36 -0.96
N LEU A 83 0.90 0.33 -1.38
CA LEU A 83 0.80 -0.95 -0.67
C LEU A 83 1.76 -1.95 -1.32
N MET A 84 2.33 -2.84 -0.50
CA MET A 84 3.33 -3.80 -0.97
C MET A 84 2.74 -5.19 -1.18
N GLU A 85 3.16 -5.86 -2.25
CA GLU A 85 2.96 -7.29 -2.52
C GLU A 85 1.48 -7.72 -2.66
N THR A 86 0.89 -8.29 -1.60
CA THR A 86 -0.46 -8.89 -1.65
C THR A 86 -1.49 -8.13 -0.82
N GLU A 87 -1.15 -6.94 -0.37
CA GLU A 87 -1.97 -6.18 0.58
C GLU A 87 -3.19 -5.56 -0.10
N VAL A 88 -4.36 -6.10 0.19
CA VAL A 88 -5.66 -5.57 -0.23
C VAL A 88 -6.51 -5.31 1.02
N TRP A 89 -6.81 -4.04 1.25
CA TRP A 89 -7.55 -3.55 2.42
C TRP A 89 -8.82 -2.86 1.95
N PRO A 90 -10.00 -3.56 1.92
CA PRO A 90 -11.21 -3.05 1.27
C PRO A 90 -11.69 -1.71 1.82
N ALA A 91 -11.79 -1.54 3.14
CA ALA A 91 -12.27 -0.29 3.72
C ALA A 91 -11.28 0.86 3.50
N LEU A 92 -9.98 0.58 3.59
CA LEU A 92 -8.91 1.55 3.35
C LEU A 92 -8.91 2.03 1.89
N LEU A 93 -8.99 1.12 0.93
CA LEU A 93 -9.04 1.44 -0.49
C LEU A 93 -10.30 2.22 -0.87
N HIS A 94 -11.43 1.85 -0.30
CA HIS A 94 -12.67 2.62 -0.47
C HIS A 94 -12.56 4.04 0.08
N ALA A 95 -12.03 4.18 1.29
CA ALA A 95 -11.82 5.50 1.91
C ALA A 95 -10.81 6.35 1.13
N ALA A 96 -9.74 5.75 0.62
CA ALA A 96 -8.74 6.44 -0.20
C ALA A 96 -9.37 6.98 -1.49
N ARG A 97 -10.17 6.16 -2.17
CA ARG A 97 -10.91 6.58 -3.37
C ARG A 97 -11.85 7.74 -3.07
N GLN A 98 -12.63 7.66 -1.98
CA GLN A 98 -13.52 8.76 -1.58
C GLN A 98 -12.78 10.04 -1.22
N SER A 99 -11.57 9.94 -0.69
CA SER A 99 -10.73 11.08 -0.31
C SER A 99 -9.88 11.62 -1.46
N GLY A 100 -9.96 11.02 -2.65
CA GLY A 100 -9.14 11.41 -3.80
C GLY A 100 -7.64 11.07 -3.64
N VAL A 101 -7.28 10.14 -2.76
CA VAL A 101 -5.91 9.67 -2.57
C VAL A 101 -5.65 8.49 -3.51
N PRO A 102 -4.76 8.65 -4.51
CA PRO A 102 -4.39 7.53 -5.36
C PRO A 102 -3.61 6.49 -4.58
N VAL A 103 -3.85 5.22 -4.83
CA VAL A 103 -3.16 4.09 -4.20
C VAL A 103 -2.65 3.13 -5.26
N VAL A 104 -1.38 2.78 -5.15
CA VAL A 104 -0.67 1.84 -6.04
C VAL A 104 -0.33 0.58 -5.25
N LEU A 105 -0.51 -0.58 -5.86
CA LEU A 105 0.05 -1.83 -5.35
C LEU A 105 1.38 -2.08 -6.05
N ALA A 106 2.46 -2.07 -5.30
CA ALA A 106 3.82 -2.24 -5.82
C ALA A 106 4.38 -3.63 -5.47
N ASN A 107 5.28 -4.13 -6.32
CA ASN A 107 5.85 -5.47 -6.19
C ASN A 107 4.76 -6.55 -6.05
N ALA A 108 3.67 -6.37 -6.79
CA ALA A 108 2.46 -7.14 -6.64
C ALA A 108 2.64 -8.58 -7.11
N ARG A 109 2.17 -9.52 -6.32
CA ARG A 109 2.13 -10.95 -6.65
C ARG A 109 0.82 -11.57 -6.20
N LEU A 110 0.40 -12.59 -6.91
CA LEU A 110 -0.79 -13.38 -6.58
C LEU A 110 -0.62 -14.81 -7.06
N SER A 111 -0.57 -15.77 -6.13
CA SER A 111 -0.51 -17.19 -6.47
C SER A 111 -1.87 -17.70 -6.97
N GLU A 112 -1.87 -18.83 -7.68
CA GLU A 112 -3.12 -19.49 -8.10
C GLU A 112 -4.01 -19.85 -6.90
N LYS A 113 -3.41 -20.28 -5.80
CA LYS A 113 -4.14 -20.59 -4.55
C LYS A 113 -4.81 -19.33 -3.99
N SER A 114 -4.08 -18.24 -3.90
CA SER A 114 -4.62 -16.96 -3.40
C SER A 114 -5.66 -16.37 -4.33
N LEU A 115 -5.51 -16.52 -5.65
CA LEU A 115 -6.53 -16.14 -6.62
C LEU A 115 -7.83 -16.91 -6.39
N ARG A 116 -7.76 -18.23 -6.24
CA ARG A 116 -8.95 -19.06 -5.96
C ARG A 116 -9.62 -18.66 -4.65
N GLN A 117 -8.85 -18.33 -3.63
CA GLN A 117 -9.41 -17.83 -2.36
C GLN A 117 -10.07 -16.47 -2.53
N SER A 118 -9.46 -15.55 -3.28
CA SER A 118 -10.02 -14.23 -3.53
C SER A 118 -11.32 -14.28 -4.33
N LEU A 119 -11.44 -15.21 -5.25
CA LEU A 119 -12.67 -15.40 -6.04
C LEU A 119 -13.86 -15.88 -5.19
N ARG A 120 -13.62 -16.55 -4.06
CA ARG A 120 -14.67 -16.91 -3.09
C ARG A 120 -15.29 -15.68 -2.41
N PHE A 121 -14.54 -14.60 -2.29
CA PHE A 121 -14.95 -13.32 -1.70
C PHE A 121 -15.00 -12.21 -2.75
N ASP A 122 -15.33 -12.57 -3.99
CA ASP A 122 -15.25 -11.68 -5.15
C ASP A 122 -16.10 -10.41 -4.98
N ALA A 123 -17.28 -10.52 -4.38
CA ALA A 123 -18.16 -9.38 -4.13
C ALA A 123 -17.50 -8.30 -3.23
N LEU A 124 -16.61 -8.69 -2.30
CA LEU A 124 -15.88 -7.79 -1.42
C LEU A 124 -14.54 -7.35 -2.03
N LEU A 125 -13.77 -8.30 -2.57
CA LEU A 125 -12.39 -8.06 -2.97
C LEU A 125 -12.26 -7.46 -4.37
N ARG A 126 -13.15 -7.75 -5.31
CA ARG A 126 -13.10 -7.18 -6.66
C ARG A 126 -13.25 -5.66 -6.69
N PRO A 127 -14.21 -5.04 -5.98
CA PRO A 127 -14.28 -3.58 -5.91
C PRO A 127 -13.04 -2.96 -5.28
N ALA A 128 -12.45 -3.62 -4.26
CA ALA A 128 -11.21 -3.18 -3.64
C ALA A 128 -10.04 -3.23 -4.63
N ALA A 129 -9.88 -4.32 -5.36
CA ALA A 129 -8.84 -4.46 -6.39
C ALA A 129 -8.98 -3.40 -7.49
N ARG A 130 -10.20 -3.09 -7.90
CA ARG A 130 -10.49 -2.02 -8.87
C ARG A 130 -10.21 -0.61 -8.35
N ALA A 131 -10.14 -0.44 -7.05
CA ALA A 131 -9.88 0.87 -6.43
C ALA A 131 -8.40 1.29 -6.51
N PHE A 132 -7.49 0.39 -6.83
CA PHE A 132 -6.11 0.75 -7.11
C PHE A 132 -6.01 1.66 -8.34
N THR A 133 -5.18 2.68 -8.26
CA THR A 133 -4.84 3.53 -9.40
C THR A 133 -3.95 2.79 -10.40
N ALA A 134 -3.02 1.98 -9.88
CA ALA A 134 -2.16 1.13 -10.68
C ALA A 134 -1.71 -0.09 -9.87
N VAL A 135 -1.36 -1.15 -10.56
CA VAL A 135 -0.79 -2.37 -9.97
C VAL A 135 0.48 -2.72 -10.73
N LEU A 136 1.60 -2.75 -10.03
CA LEU A 136 2.92 -3.07 -10.58
C LEU A 136 3.28 -4.50 -10.19
N ALA A 137 2.99 -5.44 -11.08
CA ALA A 137 3.17 -6.86 -10.84
C ALA A 137 4.63 -7.30 -10.97
N GLN A 138 5.04 -8.29 -10.19
CA GLN A 138 6.40 -8.86 -10.26
C GLN A 138 6.65 -9.60 -11.57
N THR A 139 5.65 -10.33 -12.08
CA THR A 139 5.75 -11.15 -13.27
C THR A 139 4.50 -10.98 -14.16
N ALA A 140 4.60 -11.41 -15.42
CA ALA A 140 3.45 -11.44 -16.32
C ALA A 140 2.35 -12.37 -15.82
N ASP A 141 2.69 -13.48 -15.19
CA ASP A 141 1.74 -14.43 -14.61
C ASP A 141 1.00 -13.80 -13.41
N ASP A 142 1.72 -13.09 -12.55
CA ASP A 142 1.09 -12.31 -11.47
C ASP A 142 0.14 -11.27 -12.02
N ALA A 143 0.53 -10.53 -13.05
CA ALA A 143 -0.31 -9.54 -13.70
C ALA A 143 -1.61 -10.17 -14.26
N ALA A 144 -1.51 -11.31 -14.90
CA ALA A 144 -2.68 -12.03 -15.42
C ALA A 144 -3.62 -12.46 -14.29
N ARG A 145 -3.08 -13.01 -13.21
CA ARG A 145 -3.88 -13.42 -12.04
C ARG A 145 -4.52 -12.23 -11.34
N LEU A 146 -3.79 -11.13 -11.17
CA LEU A 146 -4.30 -9.90 -10.56
C LEU A 146 -5.45 -9.29 -11.38
N ARG A 147 -5.36 -9.30 -12.70
CA ARG A 147 -6.47 -8.88 -13.59
C ARG A 147 -7.69 -9.76 -13.41
N ARG A 148 -7.53 -11.06 -13.30
CA ARG A 148 -8.64 -12.00 -13.01
C ARG A 148 -9.28 -11.72 -11.66
N ALA A 149 -8.52 -11.26 -10.68
CA ALA A 149 -9.02 -10.83 -9.37
C ALA A 149 -9.68 -9.44 -9.38
N GLY A 150 -9.60 -8.69 -10.48
CA GLY A 150 -10.26 -7.42 -10.67
C GLY A 150 -9.35 -6.19 -10.70
N ALA A 151 -8.03 -6.35 -10.66
CA ALA A 151 -7.08 -5.24 -10.80
C ALA A 151 -7.21 -4.52 -12.16
N PRO A 152 -6.91 -3.21 -12.19
CA PRO A 152 -6.95 -2.43 -13.43
C PRO A 152 -5.89 -2.87 -14.44
#